data_7da7c39e66a438d8fa0280a0a4b61ec6
#
_entry.id   7da7c39e66a438d8fa0280a0a4b61ec6
#
_cell.length_a   1.000
_cell.length_b   1.000
_cell.length_c   1.000
_cell.angle_alpha   90.00
_cell.angle_beta   90.00
_cell.angle_gamma   90.00
#
_symmetry.space_group_name_H-M   'P 1'
#
loop_
_entity.id
_entity.type
_entity.pdbx_description
1 polymer ?
#
loop_
_entity_poly.entity_id
_entity_poly.type
_entity_poly.pdbx_seq_one_letter_code
_entity_poly.pdbx_strand_id
1 'polypeptide(L)'
;MRIIGVSNFLVDDLENLLFNCRIKPIVNQIILHIGNTNLPLVDFCKKNNILVEAYSPIAHGEALKDDRIVKRAEKYKVTPAKLCIRYVLQLGAVALPKSSTLEHRKENRDVDFPMDDADREKLKKRKDFSGYGEFGYFPVFGDKNRA
;
A
#
# COMPACT_ATOMS: atom_id res chain seq x y z
N MET A 1 25.09 5.17 -12.55
CA MET A 1 23.69 5.04 -12.10
C MET A 1 23.29 6.36 -11.46
N ARG A 2 22.13 6.93 -11.81
CA ARG A 2 21.69 8.25 -11.32
C ARG A 2 20.54 8.14 -10.32
N ILE A 3 19.75 7.09 -10.38
CA ILE A 3 18.54 6.86 -9.61
C ILE A 3 18.53 5.41 -9.18
N ILE A 4 18.14 5.13 -7.93
CA ILE A 4 17.94 3.80 -7.39
C ILE A 4 16.60 3.72 -6.65
N GLY A 5 16.03 2.54 -6.59
CA GLY A 5 14.89 2.19 -5.76
C GLY A 5 15.17 0.91 -5.00
N VAL A 6 14.38 0.67 -3.97
CA VAL A 6 14.43 -0.56 -3.16
C VAL A 6 13.04 -1.17 -3.08
N SER A 7 12.96 -2.41 -2.62
CA SER A 7 11.68 -3.11 -2.41
C SER A 7 11.68 -3.82 -1.07
N ASN A 8 10.58 -3.69 -0.34
CA ASN A 8 10.34 -4.29 0.97
C ASN A 8 11.40 -3.95 2.04
N PHE A 9 12.03 -2.78 1.95
CA PHE A 9 12.89 -2.29 3.01
C PHE A 9 12.03 -1.76 4.16
N LEU A 10 12.37 -2.16 5.39
CA LEU A 10 11.80 -1.60 6.61
C LEU A 10 12.57 -0.35 7.05
N VAL A 11 12.13 0.27 8.15
CA VAL A 11 12.77 1.49 8.67
C VAL A 11 14.26 1.26 8.94
N ASP A 12 14.60 0.19 9.65
CA ASP A 12 16.01 -0.12 10.00
C ASP A 12 16.87 -0.38 8.75
N ASP A 13 16.29 -1.04 7.73
CA ASP A 13 16.98 -1.28 6.45
C ASP A 13 17.25 0.04 5.72
N LEU A 14 16.26 0.94 5.73
CA LEU A 14 16.38 2.26 5.12
C LEU A 14 17.36 3.15 5.88
N GLU A 15 17.33 3.15 7.20
CA GLU A 15 18.29 3.91 8.03
C GLU A 15 19.73 3.47 7.73
N ASN A 16 19.97 2.16 7.74
CA ASN A 16 21.28 1.62 7.41
C ASN A 16 21.70 1.97 5.97
N LEU A 17 20.80 1.85 5.01
CA LEU A 17 21.09 2.21 3.62
C LEU A 17 21.40 3.71 3.49
N LEU A 18 20.58 4.58 4.06
CA LEU A 18 20.73 6.03 3.98
C LEU A 18 22.03 6.52 4.64
N PHE A 19 22.49 5.84 5.68
CA PHE A 19 23.75 6.14 6.34
C PHE A 19 24.97 5.80 5.47
N ASN A 20 24.89 4.70 4.70
CA ASN A 20 26.05 4.15 3.97
C ASN A 20 26.06 4.46 2.45
N CYS A 21 24.94 4.90 1.87
CA CYS A 21 24.84 5.05 0.42
C CYS A 21 25.34 6.41 -0.09
N ARG A 22 25.95 6.40 -1.29
CA ARG A 22 26.26 7.63 -2.02
C ARG A 22 25.07 8.20 -2.77
N ILE A 23 24.17 7.33 -3.22
CA ILE A 23 22.96 7.69 -3.96
C ILE A 23 21.78 7.18 -3.14
N LYS A 24 20.95 8.10 -2.67
CA LYS A 24 19.75 7.75 -1.89
C LYS A 24 18.69 7.12 -2.78
N PRO A 25 17.97 6.09 -2.28
CA PRO A 25 16.82 5.56 -3.01
C PRO A 25 15.73 6.63 -3.06
N ILE A 26 15.05 6.73 -4.21
CA ILE A 26 13.91 7.62 -4.37
C ILE A 26 12.57 6.88 -4.28
N VAL A 27 12.60 5.54 -4.30
CA VAL A 27 11.42 4.68 -4.24
C VAL A 27 11.66 3.53 -3.27
N ASN A 28 10.65 3.21 -2.47
CA ASN A 28 10.53 1.93 -1.78
C ASN A 28 9.20 1.28 -2.19
N GLN A 29 9.27 0.17 -2.91
CA GLN A 29 8.08 -0.59 -3.31
C GLN A 29 7.76 -1.61 -2.22
N ILE A 30 6.59 -1.46 -1.58
CA ILE A 30 6.17 -2.28 -0.44
C ILE A 30 4.76 -2.83 -0.61
N ILE A 31 4.44 -3.88 0.13
CA ILE A 31 3.04 -4.27 0.29
C ILE A 31 2.32 -3.20 1.10
N LEU A 32 1.23 -2.66 0.55
CA LEU A 32 0.44 -1.65 1.25
C LEU A 32 -1.02 -1.69 0.79
N HIS A 33 -1.89 -2.04 1.70
CA HIS A 33 -3.34 -2.09 1.47
C HIS A 33 -4.10 -1.89 2.79
N ILE A 34 -5.42 -1.77 2.72
CA ILE A 34 -6.28 -1.86 3.90
C ILE A 34 -6.05 -3.22 4.56
N GLY A 35 -5.74 -3.23 5.85
CA GLY A 35 -5.39 -4.45 6.61
C GLY A 35 -3.89 -4.70 6.75
N ASN A 36 -3.07 -4.11 5.89
CA ASN A 36 -1.61 -4.11 6.03
C ASN A 36 -1.08 -2.70 5.73
N THR A 37 -1.22 -1.80 6.72
CA THR A 37 -0.79 -0.40 6.61
C THR A 37 0.32 -0.13 7.61
N ASN A 38 1.55 -0.21 7.14
CA ASN A 38 2.73 0.13 7.96
C ASN A 38 2.95 1.66 7.96
N LEU A 39 2.17 2.38 8.79
CA LEU A 39 2.26 3.84 8.89
C LEU A 39 3.64 4.34 9.27
N PRO A 40 4.35 3.75 10.26
CA PRO A 40 5.71 4.18 10.60
C PRO A 40 6.65 4.16 9.39
N LEU A 41 6.57 3.14 8.54
CA LEU A 41 7.38 3.02 7.33
C LEU A 41 6.99 4.06 6.28
N VAL A 42 5.68 4.26 6.06
CA VAL A 42 5.17 5.29 5.12
C VAL A 42 5.62 6.68 5.55
N ASP A 43 5.50 7.00 6.84
CA ASP A 43 5.93 8.29 7.38
C ASP A 43 7.44 8.48 7.31
N PHE A 44 8.21 7.43 7.58
CA PHE A 44 9.67 7.45 7.43
C PHE A 44 10.08 7.71 5.98
N CYS A 45 9.50 7.00 5.03
CA CYS A 45 9.74 7.21 3.60
C CYS A 45 9.44 8.66 3.20
N LYS A 46 8.27 9.17 3.60
CA LYS A 46 7.87 10.55 3.31
C LYS A 46 8.85 11.59 3.88
N LYS A 47 9.29 11.43 5.13
CA LYS A 47 10.28 12.33 5.76
C LYS A 47 11.63 12.35 5.05
N ASN A 48 11.99 11.24 4.40
CA ASN A 48 13.27 11.09 3.69
C ASN A 48 13.15 11.33 2.17
N ASN A 49 12.00 11.82 1.67
CA ASN A 49 11.71 12.01 0.25
C ASN A 49 11.82 10.72 -0.57
N ILE A 50 11.42 9.60 0.01
CA ILE A 50 11.32 8.30 -0.65
C ILE A 50 9.86 8.05 -1.00
N LEU A 51 9.55 7.93 -2.29
CA LEU A 51 8.21 7.61 -2.76
C LEU A 51 7.87 6.16 -2.40
N VAL A 52 6.70 5.96 -1.83
CA VAL A 52 6.17 4.61 -1.60
C VAL A 52 5.37 4.16 -2.81
N GLU A 53 5.73 3.02 -3.39
CA GLU A 53 4.93 2.28 -4.36
C GLU A 53 4.26 1.11 -3.66
N ALA A 54 2.94 1.06 -3.73
CA ALA A 54 2.11 0.06 -3.04
C ALA A 54 1.75 -1.08 -4.00
N TYR A 55 2.40 -2.24 -3.89
CA TYR A 55 1.92 -3.41 -4.60
C TYR A 55 0.80 -4.11 -3.81
N SER A 56 -0.01 -4.91 -4.50
CA SER A 56 -1.20 -5.59 -3.96
C SER A 56 -2.21 -4.68 -3.25
N PRO A 57 -2.57 -3.50 -3.79
CA PRO A 57 -3.43 -2.52 -3.10
C PRO A 57 -4.84 -3.06 -2.79
N ILE A 58 -5.27 -4.14 -3.45
CA ILE A 58 -6.56 -4.84 -3.22
C ILE A 58 -6.40 -6.18 -2.49
N ALA A 59 -5.23 -6.43 -1.86
CA ALA A 59 -4.95 -7.64 -1.09
C ALA A 59 -5.27 -8.94 -1.86
N HIS A 60 -4.80 -9.07 -3.12
CA HIS A 60 -5.10 -10.21 -4.01
C HIS A 60 -6.61 -10.52 -4.17
N GLY A 61 -7.47 -9.53 -3.95
CA GLY A 61 -8.92 -9.66 -4.02
C GLY A 61 -9.61 -9.90 -2.68
N GLU A 62 -8.90 -10.21 -1.62
CA GLU A 62 -9.51 -10.44 -0.30
C GLU A 62 -10.17 -9.18 0.27
N ALA A 63 -9.59 -8.01 0.01
CA ALA A 63 -10.20 -6.73 0.37
C ALA A 63 -11.59 -6.52 -0.28
N LEU A 64 -11.82 -7.10 -1.44
CA LEU A 64 -13.09 -6.93 -2.17
C LEU A 64 -14.25 -7.69 -1.54
N LYS A 65 -13.95 -8.67 -0.68
CA LYS A 65 -14.92 -9.54 0.02
C LYS A 65 -15.20 -9.06 1.45
N ASP A 66 -14.44 -8.10 1.97
CA ASP A 66 -14.64 -7.60 3.34
C ASP A 66 -15.86 -6.68 3.42
N ASP A 67 -16.88 -7.09 4.20
CA ASP A 67 -18.16 -6.37 4.35
C ASP A 67 -17.99 -4.91 4.76
N ARG A 68 -16.95 -4.59 5.53
CA ARG A 68 -16.69 -3.22 5.99
C ARG A 68 -16.15 -2.35 4.85
N ILE A 69 -15.38 -2.93 3.94
CA ILE A 69 -14.90 -2.26 2.73
C ILE A 69 -16.07 -2.09 1.75
N VAL A 70 -16.87 -3.15 1.55
CA VAL A 70 -18.04 -3.12 0.68
C VAL A 70 -19.01 -2.02 1.13
N LYS A 71 -19.43 -2.01 2.41
CA LYS A 71 -20.35 -1.00 2.96
C LYS A 71 -19.81 0.44 2.83
N ARG A 72 -18.49 0.63 2.93
CA ARG A 72 -17.91 1.95 2.71
C ARG A 72 -17.86 2.33 1.23
N ALA A 73 -17.57 1.38 0.36
CA ALA A 73 -17.62 1.61 -1.08
C ALA A 73 -19.01 2.04 -1.53
N GLU A 74 -20.06 1.41 -1.00
CA GLU A 74 -21.46 1.79 -1.23
C GLU A 74 -21.75 3.24 -0.79
N LYS A 75 -21.25 3.65 0.39
CA LYS A 75 -21.38 5.04 0.87
C LYS A 75 -20.85 6.05 -0.14
N TYR A 76 -19.73 5.74 -0.78
CA TYR A 76 -19.10 6.61 -1.78
C TYR A 76 -19.57 6.33 -3.22
N LYS A 77 -20.51 5.39 -3.41
CA LYS A 77 -21.01 4.96 -4.72
C LYS A 77 -19.92 4.51 -5.68
N VAL A 78 -18.94 3.79 -5.16
CA VAL A 78 -17.78 3.26 -5.91
C VAL A 78 -17.64 1.76 -5.68
N THR A 79 -16.79 1.10 -6.49
CA THR A 79 -16.47 -0.30 -6.25
C THR A 79 -15.49 -0.45 -5.07
N PRO A 80 -15.47 -1.61 -4.37
CA PRO A 80 -14.47 -1.89 -3.34
C PRO A 80 -13.03 -1.73 -3.83
N ALA A 81 -12.74 -2.08 -5.08
CA ALA A 81 -11.43 -1.91 -5.70
C ALA A 81 -11.03 -0.42 -5.77
N LYS A 82 -11.93 0.45 -6.24
CA LYS A 82 -11.72 1.90 -6.27
C LYS A 82 -11.45 2.46 -4.87
N LEU A 83 -12.21 2.01 -3.86
CA LEU A 83 -12.02 2.43 -2.48
C LEU A 83 -10.63 2.06 -1.96
N CYS A 84 -10.17 0.83 -2.20
CA CYS A 84 -8.85 0.36 -1.79
C CYS A 84 -7.73 1.16 -2.47
N ILE A 85 -7.84 1.43 -3.75
CA ILE A 85 -6.85 2.23 -4.50
C ILE A 85 -6.84 3.67 -3.96
N ARG A 86 -8.01 4.29 -3.78
CA ARG A 86 -8.12 5.65 -3.21
C ARG A 86 -7.51 5.74 -1.82
N TYR A 87 -7.70 4.73 -0.98
CA TYR A 87 -7.07 4.65 0.34
C TYR A 87 -5.55 4.75 0.25
N VAL A 88 -4.92 3.97 -0.62
CA VAL A 88 -3.47 3.98 -0.82
C VAL A 88 -2.99 5.36 -1.31
N LEU A 89 -3.69 5.95 -2.28
CA LEU A 89 -3.36 7.28 -2.79
C LEU A 89 -3.45 8.36 -1.71
N GLN A 90 -4.44 8.29 -0.82
CA GLN A 90 -4.59 9.24 0.29
C GLN A 90 -3.56 9.06 1.41
N LEU A 91 -2.84 7.94 1.46
CA LEU A 91 -1.64 7.79 2.29
C LEU A 91 -0.40 8.46 1.67
N GLY A 92 -0.50 8.95 0.44
CA GLY A 92 0.61 9.56 -0.30
C GLY A 92 1.49 8.54 -1.04
N ALA A 93 0.99 7.33 -1.24
CA ALA A 93 1.66 6.28 -2.00
C ALA A 93 1.09 6.16 -3.42
N VAL A 94 1.87 5.60 -4.34
CA VAL A 94 1.42 5.22 -5.68
C VAL A 94 0.86 3.80 -5.63
N ALA A 95 -0.36 3.59 -6.06
CA ALA A 95 -0.98 2.27 -6.10
C ALA A 95 -0.61 1.53 -7.40
N LEU A 96 -0.22 0.25 -7.29
CA LEU A 96 0.11 -0.62 -8.42
C LEU A 96 -0.91 -1.78 -8.53
N PRO A 97 -2.16 -1.51 -8.93
CA PRO A 97 -3.16 -2.55 -9.10
C PRO A 97 -2.89 -3.37 -10.36
N LYS A 98 -2.79 -4.69 -10.21
CA LYS A 98 -2.75 -5.60 -11.36
C LYS A 98 -4.15 -5.69 -11.99
N SER A 99 -4.22 -5.57 -13.31
CA SER A 99 -5.47 -5.76 -14.06
C SER A 99 -5.21 -6.42 -15.42
N SER A 100 -5.99 -7.46 -15.73
CA SER A 100 -5.93 -8.19 -17.00
C SER A 100 -6.91 -7.66 -18.04
N THR A 101 -7.97 -6.97 -17.63
CA THR A 101 -9.04 -6.48 -18.54
C THR A 101 -8.96 -4.96 -18.73
N LEU A 102 -9.42 -4.49 -19.89
CA LEU A 102 -9.50 -3.06 -20.18
C LEU A 102 -10.48 -2.34 -19.25
N GLU A 103 -11.56 -3.00 -18.90
CA GLU A 103 -12.60 -2.49 -18.00
C GLU A 103 -12.03 -2.21 -16.63
N HIS A 104 -11.40 -3.21 -15.99
CA HIS A 104 -10.75 -3.02 -14.68
C HIS A 104 -9.64 -1.96 -14.71
N ARG A 105 -8.91 -1.82 -15.83
CA ARG A 105 -7.91 -0.75 -15.98
C ARG A 105 -8.55 0.64 -15.97
N LYS A 106 -9.69 0.81 -16.64
CA LYS A 106 -10.47 2.06 -16.62
C LYS A 106 -11.00 2.35 -15.22
N GLU A 107 -11.57 1.35 -14.54
CA GLU A 107 -12.06 1.47 -13.17
C GLU A 107 -10.93 1.85 -12.19
N ASN A 108 -9.77 1.20 -12.28
CA ASN A 108 -8.62 1.48 -11.42
C ASN A 108 -8.05 2.88 -11.62
N ARG A 109 -8.29 3.50 -12.77
CA ARG A 109 -7.90 4.88 -13.07
C ARG A 109 -8.88 5.91 -12.51
N ASP A 110 -10.16 5.58 -12.50
CA ASP A 110 -11.26 6.47 -12.08
C ASP A 110 -11.44 6.42 -10.56
N VAL A 111 -10.49 6.99 -9.83
CA VAL A 111 -10.40 6.94 -8.36
C VAL A 111 -10.38 8.35 -7.73
N ASP A 112 -10.73 9.37 -8.50
CA ASP A 112 -10.77 10.74 -8.02
C ASP A 112 -12.11 11.08 -7.36
N PHE A 113 -12.29 10.57 -6.15
CA PHE A 113 -13.41 10.90 -5.27
C PHE A 113 -12.89 11.18 -3.85
N PRO A 114 -13.55 12.07 -3.09
CA PRO A 114 -13.14 12.35 -1.73
C PRO A 114 -13.54 11.19 -0.80
N MET A 115 -12.61 10.66 -0.03
CA MET A 115 -12.89 9.78 1.11
C MET A 115 -12.66 10.57 2.40
N ASP A 116 -13.65 10.53 3.30
CA ASP A 116 -13.59 11.24 4.58
C ASP A 116 -12.43 10.76 5.45
N ASP A 117 -11.81 11.67 6.18
CA ASP A 117 -10.73 11.36 7.11
C ASP A 117 -11.16 10.35 8.19
N ALA A 118 -12.40 10.47 8.67
CA ALA A 118 -12.94 9.53 9.65
C ALA A 118 -13.02 8.09 9.12
N ASP A 119 -13.38 7.89 7.86
CA ASP A 119 -13.40 6.56 7.24
C ASP A 119 -11.98 6.07 6.96
N ARG A 120 -11.10 6.95 6.52
CA ARG A 120 -9.67 6.61 6.34
C ARG A 120 -9.04 6.14 7.65
N GLU A 121 -9.28 6.84 8.76
CA GLU A 121 -8.76 6.45 10.09
C GLU A 121 -9.33 5.11 10.57
N LYS A 122 -10.59 4.81 10.28
CA LYS A 122 -11.18 3.49 10.58
C LYS A 122 -10.53 2.38 9.75
N LEU A 123 -10.21 2.65 8.48
CA LEU A 123 -9.55 1.69 7.59
C LEU A 123 -8.10 1.44 7.99
N LYS A 124 -7.37 2.45 8.47
CA LYS A 124 -6.00 2.31 9.03
C LYS A 124 -5.93 1.34 10.21
N LYS A 125 -6.97 1.32 11.04
CA LYS A 125 -7.06 0.44 12.21
C LYS A 125 -7.45 -1.01 11.87
N ARG A 126 -7.72 -1.30 10.60
CA ARG A 126 -8.05 -2.65 10.14
C ARG A 126 -6.80 -3.51 10.23
N LYS A 127 -6.92 -4.66 10.91
CA LYS A 127 -5.90 -5.70 10.93
C LYS A 127 -6.10 -6.64 9.74
N ASP A 128 -5.08 -7.44 9.46
CA ASP A 128 -5.04 -8.38 8.35
C ASP A 128 -6.34 -9.12 8.05
N PHE A 129 -6.51 -9.48 6.78
CA PHE A 129 -7.59 -10.34 6.34
C PHE A 129 -7.29 -11.79 6.73
N SER A 130 -8.30 -12.52 7.19
CA SER A 130 -8.20 -13.96 7.42
C SER A 130 -7.83 -14.65 6.10
N GLY A 131 -6.80 -15.48 6.12
CA GLY A 131 -6.34 -16.22 4.93
C GLY A 131 -5.36 -15.49 4.02
N TYR A 132 -5.01 -14.23 4.33
CA TYR A 132 -4.03 -13.47 3.55
C TYR A 132 -2.56 -13.74 3.95
N GLY A 133 -2.32 -14.50 5.02
CA GLY A 133 -1.00 -14.68 5.64
C GLY A 133 0.13 -15.07 4.67
N GLU A 134 -0.17 -15.94 3.71
CA GLU A 134 0.78 -16.35 2.67
C GLU A 134 1.28 -15.20 1.79
N PHE A 135 0.43 -14.19 1.55
CA PHE A 135 0.71 -13.02 0.71
C PHE A 135 1.09 -11.78 1.52
N GLY A 136 1.02 -11.86 2.86
CA GLY A 136 1.40 -10.77 3.76
C GLY A 136 2.90 -10.65 4.02
N TYR A 137 3.66 -11.64 3.57
CA TYR A 137 5.08 -11.77 3.87
C TYR A 137 5.92 -11.97 2.62
N PHE A 138 6.89 -11.09 2.42
CA PHE A 138 7.92 -11.23 1.39
C PHE A 138 9.29 -11.08 2.06
N PRO A 139 9.99 -12.16 2.35
CA PRO A 139 11.31 -12.08 2.95
C PRO A 139 12.30 -11.52 1.92
N VAL A 140 12.84 -10.33 2.17
CA VAL A 140 13.88 -9.74 1.33
C VAL A 140 15.26 -10.21 1.75
N PHE A 141 15.46 -10.44 3.04
CA PHE A 141 16.76 -10.80 3.62
C PHE A 141 16.64 -12.02 4.53
N GLY A 142 16.07 -13.14 4.04
CA GLY A 142 15.96 -14.37 4.82
C GLY A 142 15.12 -14.21 6.10
N ASP A 143 15.48 -14.92 7.15
CA ASP A 143 14.70 -15.15 8.39
C ASP A 143 14.33 -13.94 9.27
N LYS A 144 14.28 -12.73 8.74
CA LYS A 144 13.75 -11.59 9.49
C LYS A 144 12.25 -11.78 9.70
N ASN A 145 11.85 -12.14 10.91
CA ASN A 145 10.46 -12.10 11.37
C ASN A 145 9.98 -10.65 11.31
N ARG A 146 9.14 -10.36 10.33
CA ARG A 146 8.59 -9.02 10.07
C ARG A 146 7.13 -9.03 10.45
N ALA A 147 6.89 -9.05 11.75
CA ALA A 147 5.55 -8.87 12.33
C ALA A 147 5.05 -7.44 12.14
#